data_20d1894bb62aa893d886f16e3fcde2a2
#
_entry.id   20d1894bb62aa893d886f16e3fcde2a2
#
_cell.length_a   1.000
_cell.length_b   1.000
_cell.length_c   1.000
_cell.angle_alpha   90.00
_cell.angle_beta   90.00
_cell.angle_gamma   90.00
#
_symmetry.space_group_name_H-M   'P 1'
#
loop_
_entity.id
_entity.type
_entity.pdbx_description
1 polymer ?
#
loop_
_entity_poly.entity_id
_entity_poly.type
_entity_poly.pdbx_seq_one_letter_code
_entity_poly.pdbx_strand_id
1 'polypeptide(L)'
;MKGDIYHILNRGIEKGVIFYELNDYKRFISGLYKFNNQGPALRLSDEYLFDNLPVQKKIVEILSWSLMPNHYHLLLQEKVDGGAINFIKRIGNGYTKYFNIKNNRSGYLFQNSAKIILVERNEHFLYLPFYINANPIDLIEPGWEGKGIKNKNKVLEFLEKYQWSSYQDHIGTSNLPQIINKDLFFNIFDINSNQYKKDFQEWLGDVNLPR
;
A
#
# COMPACT_ATOMS: atom_id res chain seq x y z
N MET A 1 12.16 13.16 8.47
CA MET A 1 13.16 13.94 7.71
C MET A 1 13.28 13.34 6.31
N LYS A 2 13.78 14.09 5.36
CA LYS A 2 14.04 13.57 4.00
C LYS A 2 14.88 12.28 4.07
N GLY A 3 14.42 11.23 3.42
CA GLY A 3 15.04 9.90 3.43
C GLY A 3 14.47 8.93 4.45
N ASP A 4 13.73 9.42 5.45
CA ASP A 4 13.07 8.55 6.43
C ASP A 4 12.02 7.66 5.76
N ILE A 5 11.88 6.45 6.25
CA ILE A 5 10.90 5.49 5.78
C ILE A 5 9.79 5.36 6.83
N TYR A 6 8.55 5.36 6.38
CA TYR A 6 7.38 5.26 7.23
C TYR A 6 6.46 4.13 6.79
N HIS A 7 6.03 3.32 7.75
CA HIS A 7 4.87 2.45 7.59
C HIS A 7 3.62 3.23 7.97
N ILE A 8 2.68 3.33 7.05
CA ILE A 8 1.46 4.10 7.24
C ILE A 8 0.26 3.21 7.01
N LEU A 9 -0.70 3.29 7.92
CA LEU A 9 -1.95 2.54 7.81
C LEU A 9 -3.13 3.36 8.33
N ASN A 10 -4.30 3.11 7.77
CA ASN A 10 -5.55 3.62 8.31
C ASN A 10 -6.70 2.64 8.02
N ARG A 11 -7.73 2.70 8.84
CA ARG A 11 -8.88 1.78 8.81
C ARG A 11 -10.18 2.57 8.87
N GLY A 12 -11.22 2.06 8.23
CA GLY A 12 -12.57 2.60 8.32
C GLY A 12 -13.12 2.60 9.76
N ILE A 13 -13.97 3.58 10.06
CA ILE A 13 -14.68 3.66 11.35
C ILE A 13 -15.36 2.31 11.63
N GLU A 14 -15.27 1.84 12.88
CA GLU A 14 -15.85 0.56 13.34
C GLU A 14 -15.41 -0.65 12.49
N LYS A 15 -14.22 -0.58 11.91
CA LYS A 15 -13.70 -1.55 10.93
C LYS A 15 -14.57 -1.64 9.66
N GLY A 16 -15.38 -0.62 9.39
CA GLY A 16 -16.28 -0.55 8.24
C GLY A 16 -15.51 -0.56 6.92
N VAL A 17 -16.18 -1.06 5.89
CA VAL A 17 -15.65 -1.13 4.51
C VAL A 17 -15.47 0.28 3.96
N ILE A 18 -14.31 0.52 3.35
CA ILE A 18 -13.95 1.78 2.68
C ILE A 18 -13.81 1.62 1.17
N PHE A 19 -13.79 0.39 0.66
CA PHE A 19 -13.79 0.07 -0.76
C PHE A 19 -14.92 -0.92 -1.04
N TYR A 20 -16.07 -0.44 -1.52
CA TYR A 20 -17.24 -1.28 -1.83
C TYR A 20 -17.12 -1.97 -3.20
N GLU A 21 -16.50 -1.29 -4.16
CA GLU A 21 -16.42 -1.76 -5.55
C GLU A 21 -15.10 -1.37 -6.21
N LEU A 22 -14.84 -1.90 -7.40
CA LEU A 22 -13.59 -1.68 -8.15
C LEU A 22 -13.27 -0.19 -8.36
N ASN A 23 -14.27 0.66 -8.56
CA ASN A 23 -14.06 2.09 -8.77
C ASN A 23 -13.54 2.79 -7.50
N ASP A 24 -13.84 2.28 -6.31
CA ASP A 24 -13.31 2.82 -5.07
C ASP A 24 -11.79 2.57 -4.94
N TYR A 25 -11.36 1.35 -5.27
CA TYR A 25 -9.94 1.01 -5.33
C TYR A 25 -9.21 1.86 -6.38
N LYS A 26 -9.74 1.93 -7.59
CA LYS A 26 -9.18 2.76 -8.68
C LYS A 26 -9.07 4.23 -8.26
N ARG A 27 -10.09 4.76 -7.59
CA ARG A 27 -10.10 6.14 -7.09
C ARG A 27 -9.01 6.38 -6.05
N PHE A 28 -8.80 5.42 -5.13
CA PHE A 28 -7.75 5.53 -4.13
C PHE A 28 -6.35 5.47 -4.78
N ILE A 29 -6.13 4.51 -5.69
CA ILE A 29 -4.88 4.38 -6.47
C ILE A 29 -4.60 5.66 -7.26
N SER A 30 -5.62 6.21 -7.94
CA SER A 30 -5.52 7.51 -8.61
C SER A 30 -5.08 8.62 -7.65
N GLY A 31 -5.58 8.60 -6.40
CA GLY A 31 -5.16 9.49 -5.33
C GLY A 31 -3.68 9.32 -4.97
N LEU A 32 -3.18 8.08 -4.89
CA LEU A 32 -1.75 7.82 -4.62
C LEU A 32 -0.86 8.50 -5.66
N TYR A 33 -1.29 8.56 -6.90
CA TYR A 33 -0.59 9.28 -7.95
C TYR A 33 -0.82 10.79 -7.85
N LYS A 34 -2.07 11.26 -7.96
CA LYS A 34 -2.43 12.68 -8.10
C LYS A 34 -1.99 13.57 -6.95
N PHE A 35 -2.01 13.04 -5.73
CA PHE A 35 -1.65 13.79 -4.51
C PHE A 35 -0.16 13.75 -4.19
N ASN A 36 0.61 12.89 -4.86
CA ASN A 36 2.05 12.78 -4.67
C ASN A 36 2.81 13.84 -5.48
N ASN A 37 2.52 15.10 -5.23
CA ASN A 37 3.14 16.22 -5.94
C ASN A 37 3.40 17.39 -4.98
N GLN A 38 4.54 18.07 -5.10
CA GLN A 38 4.91 19.22 -4.27
C GLN A 38 3.94 20.40 -4.46
N GLY A 39 3.40 20.55 -5.66
CA GLY A 39 2.37 21.55 -5.97
C GLY A 39 0.95 21.06 -5.66
N PRO A 40 -0.06 21.68 -6.28
CA PRO A 40 -1.43 21.23 -6.24
C PRO A 40 -1.59 19.79 -6.75
N ALA A 41 -2.68 19.12 -6.35
CA ALA A 41 -3.01 17.81 -6.90
C ALA A 41 -3.20 17.89 -8.42
N LEU A 42 -2.72 16.87 -9.12
CA LEU A 42 -2.86 16.80 -10.57
C LEU A 42 -4.33 16.63 -10.96
N ARG A 43 -4.77 17.40 -11.95
CA ARG A 43 -6.12 17.31 -12.53
C ARG A 43 -6.13 16.28 -13.65
N LEU A 44 -6.22 15.00 -13.27
CA LEU A 44 -6.31 13.88 -14.21
C LEU A 44 -7.65 13.15 -13.99
N SER A 45 -8.28 12.64 -15.05
CA SER A 45 -9.38 11.71 -14.88
C SER A 45 -8.86 10.40 -14.30
N ASP A 46 -9.72 9.61 -13.63
CA ASP A 46 -9.31 8.33 -13.03
C ASP A 46 -9.05 7.26 -14.10
N GLU A 47 -9.50 7.50 -15.34
CA GLU A 47 -9.31 6.62 -16.51
C GLU A 47 -7.89 6.66 -17.07
N TYR A 48 -7.15 7.77 -16.86
CA TYR A 48 -5.77 7.96 -17.37
C TYR A 48 -4.68 7.39 -16.46
N LEU A 49 -5.00 6.52 -15.50
CA LEU A 49 -3.99 5.96 -14.58
C LEU A 49 -2.90 5.10 -15.26
N PHE A 50 -3.06 4.79 -16.54
CA PHE A 50 -2.24 3.76 -17.19
C PHE A 50 -1.40 4.27 -18.36
N ASP A 51 -1.70 5.44 -18.94
CA ASP A 51 -1.01 5.95 -20.14
C ASP A 51 -0.60 7.42 -20.01
N ASN A 52 0.65 7.74 -20.38
CA ASN A 52 1.19 9.11 -20.53
C ASN A 52 1.01 10.04 -19.32
N LEU A 53 1.29 9.54 -18.14
CA LEU A 53 1.19 10.34 -16.92
C LEU A 53 2.22 11.48 -16.89
N PRO A 54 1.82 12.71 -16.50
CA PRO A 54 2.75 13.82 -16.41
C PRO A 54 3.80 13.59 -15.33
N VAL A 55 5.03 14.04 -15.58
CA VAL A 55 6.11 13.96 -14.59
C VAL A 55 5.75 14.77 -13.34
N GLN A 56 5.93 14.16 -12.18
CA GLN A 56 5.64 14.76 -10.89
C GLN A 56 6.92 15.16 -10.15
N LYS A 57 6.83 16.26 -9.40
CA LYS A 57 7.78 16.53 -8.30
C LYS A 57 7.24 15.83 -7.05
N LYS A 58 7.50 14.52 -6.93
CA LYS A 58 6.99 13.70 -5.84
C LYS A 58 7.39 14.23 -4.47
N ILE A 59 6.51 14.08 -3.48
CA ILE A 59 6.77 14.40 -2.06
C ILE A 59 7.17 13.16 -1.27
N VAL A 60 6.80 11.97 -1.75
CA VAL A 60 7.23 10.66 -1.22
C VAL A 60 7.56 9.72 -2.38
N GLU A 61 8.38 8.70 -2.12
CA GLU A 61 8.43 7.49 -2.95
C GLU A 61 7.64 6.38 -2.26
N ILE A 62 6.78 5.71 -3.03
CA ILE A 62 6.01 4.56 -2.54
C ILE A 62 6.85 3.32 -2.79
N LEU A 63 7.18 2.59 -1.73
CA LEU A 63 8.03 1.40 -1.75
C LEU A 63 7.20 0.11 -1.73
N SER A 64 6.09 0.10 -0.99
CA SER A 64 5.15 -1.02 -0.93
C SER A 64 3.76 -0.51 -0.56
N TRP A 65 2.72 -1.23 -0.97
CA TRP A 65 1.34 -0.89 -0.63
C TRP A 65 0.41 -2.09 -0.71
N SER A 66 -0.67 -2.03 0.05
CA SER A 66 -1.77 -3.00 0.00
C SER A 66 -3.08 -2.33 0.42
N LEU A 67 -4.15 -2.56 -0.34
CA LEU A 67 -5.50 -2.10 -0.04
C LEU A 67 -6.36 -3.29 0.32
N MET A 68 -6.97 -3.23 1.51
CA MET A 68 -7.94 -4.19 2.01
C MET A 68 -9.34 -3.55 2.01
N PRO A 69 -10.44 -4.31 1.96
CA PRO A 69 -11.78 -3.72 1.90
C PRO A 69 -12.05 -2.62 2.94
N ASN A 70 -11.44 -2.70 4.11
CA ASN A 70 -11.69 -1.79 5.23
C ASN A 70 -10.46 -1.04 5.74
N HIS A 71 -9.29 -1.21 5.15
CA HIS A 71 -8.05 -0.51 5.54
C HIS A 71 -7.01 -0.54 4.42
N TYR A 72 -5.92 0.19 4.62
CA TYR A 72 -4.77 0.17 3.70
C TYR A 72 -3.45 0.22 4.46
N HIS A 73 -2.40 -0.27 3.83
CA HIS A 73 -1.01 -0.15 4.27
C HIS A 73 -0.16 0.47 3.16
N LEU A 74 0.75 1.37 3.54
CA LEU A 74 1.72 1.99 2.65
C LEU A 74 3.09 1.98 3.31
N LEU A 75 4.14 1.66 2.56
CA LEU A 75 5.53 1.88 2.93
C LEU A 75 6.05 3.02 2.07
N LEU A 76 6.42 4.13 2.70
CA LEU A 76 6.79 5.37 2.02
C LEU A 76 8.17 5.82 2.46
N GLN A 77 8.97 6.34 1.51
CA GLN A 77 10.16 7.14 1.83
C GLN A 77 9.88 8.62 1.57
N GLU A 78 10.20 9.48 2.54
CA GLU A 78 10.09 10.93 2.37
C GLU A 78 11.11 11.48 1.36
N LYS A 79 10.63 12.28 0.41
CA LYS A 79 11.48 13.07 -0.51
C LYS A 79 11.66 14.50 -0.06
N VAL A 80 10.72 15.01 0.70
CA VAL A 80 10.74 16.36 1.30
C VAL A 80 10.29 16.24 2.75
N ASP A 81 10.80 17.11 3.61
CA ASP A 81 10.45 17.08 5.04
C ASP A 81 8.94 17.27 5.25
N GLY A 82 8.34 16.41 6.08
CA GLY A 82 6.89 16.36 6.31
C GLY A 82 6.08 15.83 5.12
N GLY A 83 6.74 15.30 4.10
CA GLY A 83 6.12 14.78 2.87
C GLY A 83 5.14 13.65 3.15
N ALA A 84 5.49 12.70 4.01
CA ALA A 84 4.63 11.57 4.37
C ALA A 84 3.32 12.05 5.03
N ILE A 85 3.40 12.95 5.99
CA ILE A 85 2.23 13.52 6.67
C ILE A 85 1.34 14.29 5.68
N ASN A 86 1.94 15.15 4.84
CA ASN A 86 1.21 15.92 3.84
C ASN A 86 0.51 15.01 2.82
N PHE A 87 1.22 14.02 2.32
CA PHE A 87 0.69 13.04 1.37
C PHE A 87 -0.55 12.33 1.92
N ILE A 88 -0.45 11.80 3.13
CA ILE A 88 -1.55 11.04 3.77
C ILE A 88 -2.75 11.93 4.08
N LYS A 89 -2.55 13.18 4.50
CA LYS A 89 -3.64 14.14 4.68
C LYS A 89 -4.39 14.40 3.38
N ARG A 90 -3.65 14.59 2.26
CA ARG A 90 -4.27 14.81 0.94
C ARG A 90 -5.08 13.60 0.48
N ILE A 91 -4.53 12.38 0.62
CA ILE A 91 -5.22 11.14 0.26
C ILE A 91 -6.48 10.98 1.13
N GLY A 92 -6.32 11.05 2.45
CA GLY A 92 -7.44 10.86 3.39
C GLY A 92 -8.58 11.83 3.13
N ASN A 93 -8.28 13.12 2.96
CA ASN A 93 -9.29 14.14 2.68
C ASN A 93 -9.94 13.94 1.30
N GLY A 94 -9.13 13.69 0.27
CA GLY A 94 -9.62 13.51 -1.10
C GLY A 94 -10.50 12.28 -1.23
N TYR A 95 -10.08 11.16 -0.63
CA TYR A 95 -10.82 9.91 -0.66
C TYR A 95 -12.10 9.97 0.20
N THR A 96 -12.04 10.54 1.41
CA THR A 96 -13.23 10.74 2.26
C THR A 96 -14.28 11.59 1.56
N LYS A 97 -13.87 12.68 0.91
CA LYS A 97 -14.80 13.53 0.15
C LYS A 97 -15.47 12.74 -0.98
N TYR A 98 -14.70 12.00 -1.77
CA TYR A 98 -15.23 11.15 -2.85
C TYR A 98 -16.24 10.14 -2.30
N PHE A 99 -15.83 9.36 -1.26
CA PHE A 99 -16.64 8.30 -0.67
C PHE A 99 -17.96 8.84 -0.10
N ASN A 100 -17.90 9.96 0.60
CA ASN A 100 -19.08 10.59 1.20
C ASN A 100 -20.07 11.09 0.13
N ILE A 101 -19.58 11.74 -0.94
CA ILE A 101 -20.43 12.18 -2.05
C ILE A 101 -21.08 10.98 -2.72
N LYS A 102 -20.30 9.96 -3.09
CA LYS A 102 -20.78 8.77 -3.77
C LYS A 102 -21.84 8.02 -2.98
N ASN A 103 -21.67 7.90 -1.67
CA ASN A 103 -22.53 7.09 -0.81
C ASN A 103 -23.57 7.94 -0.03
N ASN A 104 -23.76 9.21 -0.40
CA ASN A 104 -24.70 10.15 0.22
C ASN A 104 -24.57 10.19 1.76
N ARG A 105 -23.32 10.27 2.26
CA ARG A 105 -23.00 10.32 3.69
C ARG A 105 -22.15 11.54 4.05
N SER A 106 -22.03 11.83 5.35
CA SER A 106 -21.20 12.89 5.89
C SER A 106 -20.32 12.36 7.04
N GLY A 107 -19.38 13.20 7.50
CA GLY A 107 -18.49 12.88 8.61
C GLY A 107 -17.25 12.08 8.21
N TYR A 108 -16.58 11.56 9.23
CA TYR A 108 -15.31 10.84 9.05
C TYR A 108 -15.52 9.48 8.39
N LEU A 109 -14.62 9.11 7.50
CA LEU A 109 -14.55 7.77 6.90
C LEU A 109 -13.61 6.87 7.70
N PHE A 110 -12.49 7.42 8.13
CA PHE A 110 -11.46 6.70 8.86
C PHE A 110 -11.63 6.86 10.38
N GLN A 111 -11.26 5.81 11.12
CA GLN A 111 -11.45 5.73 12.56
C GLN A 111 -10.70 6.83 13.32
N ASN A 112 -9.50 7.17 12.89
CA ASN A 112 -8.63 8.19 13.47
C ASN A 112 -7.76 8.80 12.37
N SER A 113 -6.84 9.69 12.77
CA SER A 113 -5.70 10.03 11.90
C SER A 113 -4.93 8.76 11.55
N ALA A 114 -4.37 8.69 10.33
CA ALA A 114 -3.55 7.57 9.93
C ALA A 114 -2.39 7.37 10.92
N LYS A 115 -2.11 6.12 11.27
CA LYS A 115 -0.90 5.78 12.01
C LYS A 115 0.30 5.96 11.07
N ILE A 116 1.27 6.73 11.51
CA ILE A 116 2.52 7.00 10.78
C ILE A 116 3.65 6.54 11.70
N ILE A 117 4.27 5.44 11.35
CA ILE A 117 5.28 4.74 12.16
C ILE A 117 6.62 4.89 11.44
N LEU A 118 7.57 5.56 12.07
CA LEU A 118 8.95 5.61 11.57
C LEU A 118 9.53 4.20 11.58
N VAL A 119 10.08 3.78 10.45
CA VAL A 119 10.67 2.45 10.31
C VAL A 119 12.17 2.56 10.59
N GLU A 120 12.59 2.01 11.72
CA GLU A 120 13.99 1.86 12.04
C GLU A 120 14.59 0.71 11.21
N ARG A 121 15.84 0.86 10.77
CA ARG A 121 16.57 -0.18 10.04
C ARG A 121 17.07 -1.26 10.99
N ASN A 122 16.16 -2.14 11.41
CA ASN A 122 16.40 -3.32 12.22
C ASN A 122 15.90 -4.58 11.51
N GLU A 123 15.93 -5.72 12.17
CA GLU A 123 15.48 -6.99 11.57
C GLU A 123 14.04 -6.93 11.04
N HIS A 124 13.14 -6.19 11.69
CA HIS A 124 11.76 -6.01 11.24
C HIS A 124 11.65 -5.23 9.92
N PHE A 125 12.64 -4.39 9.61
CA PHE A 125 12.66 -3.61 8.37
C PHE A 125 12.57 -4.51 7.13
N LEU A 126 13.32 -5.62 7.10
CA LEU A 126 13.38 -6.53 5.96
C LEU A 126 12.05 -7.27 5.71
N TYR A 127 11.27 -7.52 6.77
CA TYR A 127 10.02 -8.28 6.69
C TYR A 127 8.77 -7.41 6.50
N LEU A 128 8.90 -6.11 6.71
CA LEU A 128 7.76 -5.20 6.61
C LEU A 128 7.11 -5.16 5.22
N PRO A 129 7.85 -5.16 4.09
CA PRO A 129 7.25 -5.28 2.77
C PRO A 129 6.52 -6.61 2.58
N PHE A 130 7.02 -7.71 3.17
CA PHE A 130 6.35 -9.02 3.12
C PHE A 130 5.03 -8.95 3.87
N TYR A 131 5.04 -8.42 5.08
CA TYR A 131 3.83 -8.21 5.88
C TYR A 131 2.78 -7.39 5.12
N ILE A 132 3.17 -6.26 4.52
CA ILE A 132 2.26 -5.40 3.75
C ILE A 132 1.65 -6.16 2.58
N ASN A 133 2.44 -6.91 1.82
CA ASN A 133 1.96 -7.66 0.66
C ASN A 133 1.21 -8.95 1.04
N ALA A 134 1.39 -9.46 2.25
CA ALA A 134 0.66 -10.62 2.79
C ALA A 134 -0.70 -10.27 3.41
N ASN A 135 -0.97 -9.00 3.72
CA ASN A 135 -2.25 -8.58 4.31
C ASN A 135 -3.48 -9.14 3.59
N PRO A 136 -3.54 -9.21 2.23
CA PRO A 136 -4.68 -9.78 1.52
C PRO A 136 -4.97 -11.25 1.82
N ILE A 137 -4.05 -11.98 2.43
CA ILE A 137 -4.26 -13.38 2.85
C ILE A 137 -5.47 -13.47 3.80
N ASP A 138 -5.69 -12.44 4.62
CA ASP A 138 -6.84 -12.39 5.55
C ASP A 138 -8.21 -12.49 4.85
N LEU A 139 -8.28 -12.23 3.55
CA LEU A 139 -9.50 -12.38 2.73
C LEU A 139 -9.85 -13.83 2.43
N ILE A 140 -8.87 -14.73 2.43
CA ILE A 140 -9.06 -16.16 2.10
C ILE A 140 -8.71 -17.09 3.27
N GLU A 141 -7.84 -16.65 4.18
CA GLU A 141 -7.50 -17.36 5.42
C GLU A 141 -7.54 -16.37 6.61
N PRO A 142 -8.74 -16.03 7.14
CA PRO A 142 -8.89 -15.05 8.22
C PRO A 142 -8.13 -15.44 9.49
N GLY A 143 -7.34 -14.48 9.98
CA GLY A 143 -6.54 -14.66 11.20
C GLY A 143 -5.26 -15.48 10.98
N TRP A 144 -4.76 -15.56 9.74
CA TRP A 144 -3.54 -16.27 9.36
C TRP A 144 -2.31 -15.84 10.19
N GLU A 145 -2.22 -14.58 10.59
CA GLU A 145 -1.10 -14.08 11.40
C GLU A 145 -0.91 -14.82 12.74
N GLY A 146 -2.02 -15.28 13.35
CA GLY A 146 -1.98 -16.00 14.63
C GLY A 146 -2.23 -17.50 14.52
N LYS A 147 -2.81 -17.96 13.39
CA LYS A 147 -3.18 -19.36 13.18
C LYS A 147 -2.26 -20.10 12.22
N GLY A 148 -1.39 -19.35 11.52
CA GLY A 148 -0.59 -19.85 10.42
C GLY A 148 -1.39 -20.03 9.13
N ILE A 149 -0.66 -20.35 8.06
CA ILE A 149 -1.20 -20.55 6.72
C ILE A 149 -1.50 -22.04 6.53
N LYS A 150 -2.75 -22.35 6.16
CA LYS A 150 -3.20 -23.73 5.93
C LYS A 150 -2.80 -24.26 4.56
N ASN A 151 -2.89 -23.43 3.53
CA ASN A 151 -2.59 -23.82 2.15
C ASN A 151 -1.73 -22.76 1.46
N LYS A 152 -0.41 -22.92 1.58
CA LYS A 152 0.59 -22.00 1.03
C LYS A 152 0.44 -21.79 -0.49
N ASN A 153 0.19 -22.86 -1.26
CA ASN A 153 0.05 -22.77 -2.71
C ASN A 153 -1.17 -21.93 -3.11
N LYS A 154 -2.32 -22.17 -2.45
CA LYS A 154 -3.55 -21.39 -2.68
C LYS A 154 -3.35 -19.92 -2.33
N VAL A 155 -2.62 -19.63 -1.25
CA VAL A 155 -2.28 -18.26 -0.81
C VAL A 155 -1.40 -17.57 -1.85
N LEU A 156 -0.35 -18.22 -2.33
CA LEU A 156 0.55 -17.65 -3.35
C LEU A 156 -0.20 -17.39 -4.67
N GLU A 157 -1.00 -18.35 -5.12
CA GLU A 157 -1.84 -18.17 -6.32
C GLU A 157 -2.84 -17.00 -6.18
N PHE A 158 -3.42 -16.84 -5.00
CA PHE A 158 -4.30 -15.72 -4.71
C PHE A 158 -3.55 -14.38 -4.76
N LEU A 159 -2.38 -14.27 -4.10
CA LEU A 159 -1.58 -13.04 -4.07
C LEU A 159 -1.06 -12.66 -5.46
N GLU A 160 -0.69 -13.63 -6.29
CA GLU A 160 -0.28 -13.40 -7.69
C GLU A 160 -1.42 -12.84 -8.56
N LYS A 161 -2.68 -13.03 -8.15
CA LYS A 161 -3.88 -12.48 -8.84
C LYS A 161 -4.45 -11.23 -8.17
N TYR A 162 -4.03 -10.92 -6.93
CA TYR A 162 -4.57 -9.80 -6.18
C TYR A 162 -3.97 -8.46 -6.64
N GLN A 163 -4.71 -7.75 -7.48
CA GLN A 163 -4.25 -6.51 -8.12
C GLN A 163 -4.14 -5.29 -7.18
N TRP A 164 -4.70 -5.37 -5.97
CA TRP A 164 -4.73 -4.25 -5.02
C TRP A 164 -3.59 -4.29 -4.01
N SER A 165 -2.42 -4.73 -4.46
CA SER A 165 -1.16 -4.67 -3.71
C SER A 165 0.03 -4.56 -4.66
N SER A 166 1.18 -4.19 -4.10
CA SER A 166 2.46 -4.13 -4.82
C SER A 166 3.14 -5.50 -4.97
N TYR A 167 2.53 -6.60 -4.53
CA TYR A 167 3.15 -7.92 -4.57
C TYR A 167 3.59 -8.32 -5.98
N GLN A 168 2.71 -8.16 -6.97
CA GLN A 168 3.00 -8.48 -8.37
C GLN A 168 4.21 -7.70 -8.90
N ASP A 169 4.28 -6.39 -8.59
CA ASP A 169 5.40 -5.54 -9.02
C ASP A 169 6.72 -5.99 -8.38
N HIS A 170 6.71 -6.42 -7.12
CA HIS A 170 7.89 -6.92 -6.43
C HIS A 170 8.37 -8.28 -6.96
N ILE A 171 7.49 -9.18 -7.37
CA ILE A 171 7.88 -10.47 -7.96
C ILE A 171 8.21 -10.38 -9.46
N GLY A 172 8.23 -9.19 -10.04
CA GLY A 172 8.60 -8.96 -11.44
C GLY A 172 7.44 -8.99 -12.44
N THR A 173 6.19 -9.20 -11.98
CA THR A 173 4.99 -9.09 -12.81
C THR A 173 4.48 -7.66 -12.72
N SER A 174 4.39 -6.95 -13.85
CA SER A 174 3.92 -5.56 -13.85
C SER A 174 2.42 -5.48 -13.55
N ASN A 175 2.05 -4.72 -12.53
CA ASN A 175 0.66 -4.44 -12.17
C ASN A 175 0.37 -2.93 -12.25
N LEU A 176 0.94 -2.14 -11.35
CA LEU A 176 0.79 -0.69 -11.27
C LEU A 176 2.16 0.00 -11.09
N PRO A 177 3.08 -0.18 -12.05
CA PRO A 177 4.48 0.26 -11.93
C PRO A 177 4.63 1.77 -11.76
N GLN A 178 3.64 2.56 -12.19
CA GLN A 178 3.63 4.02 -12.03
C GLN A 178 3.39 4.47 -10.58
N ILE A 179 2.87 3.59 -9.73
CA ILE A 179 2.58 3.89 -8.31
C ILE A 179 3.79 3.63 -7.44
N ILE A 180 4.53 2.56 -7.71
CA ILE A 180 5.66 2.13 -6.89
C ILE A 180 7.00 2.60 -7.51
N ASN A 181 7.98 2.91 -6.66
CA ASN A 181 9.37 3.05 -7.08
C ASN A 181 10.12 1.74 -6.81
N LYS A 182 9.99 0.81 -7.77
CA LYS A 182 10.55 -0.54 -7.68
C LYS A 182 12.08 -0.53 -7.60
N ASP A 183 12.74 0.30 -8.40
CA ASP A 183 14.21 0.36 -8.42
C ASP A 183 14.75 0.87 -7.08
N LEU A 184 14.15 1.90 -6.53
CA LEU A 184 14.49 2.40 -5.20
C LEU A 184 14.22 1.35 -4.12
N PHE A 185 13.11 0.62 -4.21
CA PHE A 185 12.78 -0.46 -3.30
C PHE A 185 13.90 -1.53 -3.31
N PHE A 186 14.25 -2.04 -4.46
CA PHE A 186 15.29 -3.07 -4.58
C PHE A 186 16.67 -2.59 -4.11
N ASN A 187 17.01 -1.32 -4.38
CA ASN A 187 18.26 -0.72 -3.88
C ASN A 187 18.28 -0.59 -2.35
N ILE A 188 17.15 -0.20 -1.73
CA ILE A 188 17.06 -0.04 -0.26
C ILE A 188 17.18 -1.39 0.45
N PHE A 189 16.55 -2.43 -0.10
CA PHE A 189 16.50 -3.77 0.50
C PHE A 189 17.62 -4.69 0.04
N ASP A 190 18.47 -4.25 -0.91
CA ASP A 190 19.59 -5.00 -1.51
C ASP A 190 19.18 -6.38 -2.05
N ILE A 191 18.06 -6.41 -2.77
CA ILE A 191 17.47 -7.62 -3.36
C ILE A 191 17.01 -7.35 -4.79
N ASN A 192 16.61 -8.41 -5.49
CA ASN A 192 15.91 -8.33 -6.78
C ASN A 192 14.57 -9.09 -6.73
N SER A 193 13.79 -9.05 -7.81
CA SER A 193 12.46 -9.68 -7.87
C SER A 193 12.49 -11.18 -7.57
N ASN A 194 13.50 -11.91 -8.05
CA ASN A 194 13.63 -13.35 -7.82
C ASN A 194 13.93 -13.64 -6.35
N GLN A 195 14.84 -12.85 -5.76
CA GLN A 195 15.19 -12.97 -4.35
C GLN A 195 13.98 -12.61 -3.49
N TYR A 196 13.28 -11.48 -3.80
CA TYR A 196 12.06 -11.11 -3.11
C TYR A 196 11.02 -12.25 -3.10
N LYS A 197 10.77 -12.87 -4.26
CA LYS A 197 9.81 -13.99 -4.39
C LYS A 197 10.21 -15.16 -3.50
N LYS A 198 11.48 -15.54 -3.52
CA LYS A 198 12.01 -16.65 -2.71
C LYS A 198 11.88 -16.36 -1.22
N ASP A 199 12.40 -15.21 -0.77
CA ASP A 199 12.40 -14.82 0.64
C ASP A 199 10.97 -14.66 1.19
N PHE A 200 10.06 -14.10 0.39
CA PHE A 200 8.65 -14.01 0.74
C PHE A 200 8.02 -15.39 0.95
N GLN A 201 8.33 -16.36 0.08
CA GLN A 201 7.83 -17.73 0.21
C GLN A 201 8.41 -18.46 1.43
N GLU A 202 9.67 -18.23 1.77
CA GLU A 202 10.32 -18.75 2.97
C GLU A 202 9.66 -18.12 4.21
N TRP A 203 9.56 -16.79 4.25
CA TRP A 203 8.92 -16.06 5.33
C TRP A 203 7.49 -16.51 5.60
N LEU A 204 6.68 -16.78 4.55
CA LEU A 204 5.32 -17.32 4.70
C LEU A 204 5.30 -18.71 5.36
N GLY A 205 6.36 -19.51 5.19
CA GLY A 205 6.52 -20.80 5.85
C GLY A 205 6.78 -20.68 7.36
N ASP A 206 7.46 -19.60 7.77
CA ASP A 206 7.90 -19.36 9.14
C ASP A 206 6.89 -18.55 9.98
N VAL A 207 5.77 -18.12 9.40
CA VAL A 207 4.74 -17.31 10.08
C VAL A 207 4.10 -18.03 11.29
N ASN A 208 4.27 -19.33 11.39
CA ASN A 208 3.82 -20.12 12.54
C ASN A 208 4.73 -20.04 13.78
N LEU A 209 5.88 -19.37 13.68
CA LEU A 209 6.77 -19.19 14.82
C LEU A 209 6.26 -18.02 15.68
N PRO A 210 6.15 -18.17 17.02
CA PRO A 210 5.80 -17.06 17.90
C PRO A 210 6.83 -15.95 17.74
N ARG A 211 6.38 -14.76 17.42
CA ARG A 211 7.18 -13.53 17.28
C ARG A 211 7.33 -12.84 18.61
#